data_b1f714ff8b0d20ec38cf4d973f41b39f
#
_entry.id   b1f714ff8b0d20ec38cf4d973f41b39f
#
_cell.length_a   1.000
_cell.length_b   1.000
_cell.length_c   1.000
_cell.angle_alpha   90.00
_cell.angle_beta   90.00
_cell.angle_gamma   90.00
#
_symmetry.space_group_name_H-M   'P 1'
#
loop_
_entity.id
_entity.type
_entity.pdbx_description
1 polymer ?
#
loop_
_entity_poly.entity_id
_entity_poly.type
_entity_poly.pdbx_seq_one_letter_code
_entity_poly.pdbx_strand_id
1 'polypeptide(L)'
;SYLLYAALHYGARARAYYVNSAFQPAFELEDARRLAGELNADMKVLPVDVLASETVTANPPDRCYHCKQMIFRTILAAAEADGFTVLLDGTNASDDAGDRPGMRALRELSVRSPLRECGLTKRDVRMLSRDAGLFTWDKPAYACLATRIPTGQPITARDLAVTEAAERDLFSLGFTDFRVRMVGRSAKIQLPAAQMPRLLEHRQEILQRLGPDYDGVWLDLEGRG
;
A
#
# COMPACT_ATOMS: atom_id res chain seq x y z
N SER A 1 1.33 -11.03 3.41
CA SER A 1 2.51 -11.87 3.77
C SER A 1 2.08 -13.10 4.57
N TYR A 2 1.59 -12.94 5.82
CA TYR A 2 1.26 -14.07 6.70
C TYR A 2 0.21 -15.03 6.11
N LEU A 3 -0.85 -14.50 5.48
CA LEU A 3 -1.89 -15.35 4.86
C LEU A 3 -1.31 -16.30 3.79
N LEU A 4 -0.40 -15.81 2.95
CA LEU A 4 0.27 -16.64 1.93
C LEU A 4 1.14 -17.72 2.59
N TYR A 5 1.94 -17.33 3.60
CA TYR A 5 2.72 -18.28 4.38
C TYR A 5 1.84 -19.37 4.99
N ALA A 6 0.78 -18.99 5.69
CA ALA A 6 -0.12 -19.95 6.33
C ALA A 6 -0.78 -20.90 5.32
N ALA A 7 -1.27 -20.36 4.21
CA ALA A 7 -1.88 -21.18 3.14
C ALA A 7 -0.91 -22.26 2.63
N LEU A 8 0.33 -21.88 2.33
CA LEU A 8 1.36 -22.81 1.84
C LEU A 8 1.82 -23.79 2.94
N HIS A 9 2.06 -23.29 4.15
CA HIS A 9 2.52 -24.08 5.30
C HIS A 9 1.53 -25.18 5.65
N TYR A 10 0.24 -24.91 5.57
CA TYR A 10 -0.82 -25.92 5.82
C TYR A 10 -1.26 -26.69 4.57
N GLY A 11 -0.47 -26.62 3.50
CA GLY A 11 -0.64 -27.49 2.32
C GLY A 11 -1.74 -27.07 1.36
N ALA A 12 -2.22 -25.83 1.42
CA ALA A 12 -3.17 -25.36 0.43
C ALA A 12 -2.51 -25.14 -0.93
N ARG A 13 -3.20 -25.53 -2.02
CA ARG A 13 -2.82 -25.08 -3.36
C ARG A 13 -3.16 -23.59 -3.48
N ALA A 14 -2.15 -22.74 -3.42
CA ALA A 14 -2.32 -21.29 -3.46
C ALA A 14 -1.40 -20.65 -4.50
N ARG A 15 -1.88 -19.56 -5.12
CA ARG A 15 -1.10 -18.66 -5.99
C ARG A 15 -1.28 -17.24 -5.50
N ALA A 16 -0.19 -16.50 -5.42
CA ALA A 16 -0.24 -15.08 -5.10
C ALA A 16 -0.47 -14.25 -6.38
N TYR A 17 -1.32 -13.24 -6.28
CA TYR A 17 -1.50 -12.24 -7.32
C TYR A 17 -1.07 -10.88 -6.78
N TYR A 18 -0.11 -10.26 -7.43
CA TYR A 18 0.31 -8.89 -7.13
C TYR A 18 -0.16 -7.96 -8.25
N VAL A 19 -0.89 -6.92 -7.87
CA VAL A 19 -1.28 -5.88 -8.84
C VAL A 19 -0.22 -4.80 -8.88
N ASN A 20 0.37 -4.62 -10.04
CA ASN A 20 1.31 -3.54 -10.31
C ASN A 20 0.59 -2.38 -11.01
N SER A 21 0.44 -1.27 -10.32
CA SER A 21 -0.19 -0.06 -10.86
C SER A 21 0.54 1.19 -10.37
N ALA A 22 0.25 2.34 -10.96
CA ALA A 22 0.82 3.62 -10.56
C ALA A 22 0.53 4.02 -9.08
N PHE A 23 -0.37 3.31 -8.40
CA PHE A 23 -0.69 3.56 -6.99
C PHE A 23 0.19 2.78 -6.01
N GLN A 24 0.91 1.73 -6.46
CA GLN A 24 1.86 0.97 -5.66
C GLN A 24 3.27 1.47 -5.93
N PRO A 25 4.05 1.81 -4.89
CA PRO A 25 5.45 2.17 -5.08
C PRO A 25 6.29 0.94 -5.49
N ALA A 26 7.38 1.17 -6.20
CA ALA A 26 8.23 0.13 -6.75
C ALA A 26 8.76 -0.85 -5.68
N PHE A 27 9.11 -0.35 -4.49
CA PHE A 27 9.63 -1.21 -3.41
C PHE A 27 8.63 -2.27 -2.91
N GLU A 28 7.32 -2.03 -3.03
CA GLU A 28 6.32 -3.03 -2.63
C GLU A 28 6.28 -4.23 -3.59
N LEU A 29 6.57 -4.01 -4.87
CA LEU A 29 6.74 -5.11 -5.84
C LEU A 29 8.02 -5.91 -5.55
N GLU A 30 9.12 -5.23 -5.20
CA GLU A 30 10.37 -5.87 -4.81
C GLU A 30 10.18 -6.74 -3.57
N ASP A 31 9.52 -6.21 -2.54
CA ASP A 31 9.17 -6.96 -1.34
C ASP A 31 8.25 -8.16 -1.62
N ALA A 32 7.27 -7.99 -2.50
CA ALA A 32 6.37 -9.08 -2.89
C ALA A 32 7.14 -10.21 -3.60
N ARG A 33 8.07 -9.86 -4.50
CA ARG A 33 8.95 -10.83 -5.19
C ARG A 33 9.87 -11.53 -4.21
N ARG A 34 10.49 -10.79 -3.30
CA ARG A 34 11.33 -11.35 -2.25
C ARG A 34 10.55 -12.33 -1.39
N LEU A 35 9.38 -11.94 -0.91
CA LEU A 35 8.52 -12.80 -0.09
C LEU A 35 8.10 -14.07 -0.84
N ALA A 36 7.70 -13.93 -2.10
CA ALA A 36 7.35 -15.08 -2.92
C ALA A 36 8.52 -16.05 -3.11
N GLY A 37 9.73 -15.52 -3.32
CA GLY A 37 10.96 -16.32 -3.41
C GLY A 37 11.29 -17.03 -2.10
N GLU A 38 11.26 -16.34 -0.95
CA GLU A 38 11.52 -16.92 0.38
C GLU A 38 10.52 -18.02 0.74
N LEU A 39 9.27 -17.89 0.30
CA LEU A 39 8.21 -18.89 0.53
C LEU A 39 8.11 -19.95 -0.56
N ASN A 40 8.93 -19.88 -1.59
CA ASN A 40 8.79 -20.70 -2.81
C ASN A 40 7.35 -20.67 -3.36
N ALA A 41 6.71 -19.51 -3.32
CA ALA A 41 5.33 -19.29 -3.72
C ALA A 41 5.23 -18.97 -5.21
N ASP A 42 4.26 -19.59 -5.89
CA ASP A 42 3.88 -19.17 -7.24
C ASP A 42 3.20 -17.79 -7.16
N MET A 43 3.78 -16.79 -7.82
CA MET A 43 3.28 -15.42 -7.84
C MET A 43 3.16 -14.87 -9.26
N LYS A 44 1.98 -14.35 -9.59
CA LYS A 44 1.70 -13.68 -10.86
C LYS A 44 1.57 -12.17 -10.63
N VAL A 45 2.33 -11.38 -11.39
CA VAL A 45 2.23 -9.92 -11.39
C VAL A 45 1.25 -9.50 -12.49
N LEU A 46 0.22 -8.75 -12.11
CA LEU A 46 -0.83 -8.26 -13.02
C LEU A 46 -0.68 -6.75 -13.20
N PRO A 47 -0.38 -6.25 -14.40
CA PRO A 47 -0.41 -4.82 -14.66
C PRO A 47 -1.87 -4.33 -14.69
N VAL A 48 -2.13 -3.22 -13.99
CA VAL A 48 -3.44 -2.55 -14.01
C VAL A 48 -3.23 -1.05 -14.19
N ASP A 49 -3.75 -0.51 -15.29
CA ASP A 49 -3.73 0.92 -15.52
C ASP A 49 -4.90 1.61 -14.80
N VAL A 50 -4.66 1.97 -13.55
CA VAL A 50 -5.64 2.69 -12.71
C VAL A 50 -5.86 4.13 -13.18
N LEU A 51 -4.92 4.69 -13.95
CA LEU A 51 -5.00 6.06 -14.47
C LEU A 51 -5.88 6.17 -15.70
N ALA A 52 -6.16 5.06 -16.39
CA ALA A 52 -7.13 5.04 -17.48
C ALA A 52 -8.59 5.23 -17.01
N SER A 53 -8.85 5.11 -15.70
CA SER A 53 -10.20 5.30 -15.14
C SER A 53 -10.42 6.74 -14.69
N GLU A 54 -11.22 7.50 -15.42
CA GLU A 54 -11.59 8.88 -15.06
C GLU A 54 -12.23 8.97 -13.67
N THR A 55 -13.06 7.99 -13.28
CA THR A 55 -13.65 7.93 -11.94
C THR A 55 -12.59 7.81 -10.85
N VAL A 56 -11.54 7.01 -11.08
CA VAL A 56 -10.45 6.83 -10.10
C VAL A 56 -9.55 8.07 -10.07
N THR A 57 -9.22 8.64 -11.22
CA THR A 57 -8.33 9.81 -11.32
C THR A 57 -8.99 11.10 -10.85
N ALA A 58 -10.33 11.23 -10.92
CA ALA A 58 -11.07 12.34 -10.31
C ALA A 58 -10.96 12.36 -8.77
N ASN A 59 -10.48 11.27 -8.16
CA ASN A 59 -10.21 11.16 -6.73
C ASN A 59 -11.41 11.48 -5.80
N PRO A 60 -12.60 10.92 -6.06
CA PRO A 60 -13.76 11.14 -5.20
C PRO A 60 -13.55 10.49 -3.80
N PRO A 61 -14.39 10.82 -2.81
CA PRO A 61 -14.33 10.22 -1.47
C PRO A 61 -14.40 8.69 -1.48
N ASP A 62 -15.09 8.10 -2.43
CA ASP A 62 -15.22 6.65 -2.63
C ASP A 62 -14.25 6.07 -3.67
N ARG A 63 -13.21 6.82 -4.06
CA ARG A 63 -12.16 6.33 -5.00
C ARG A 63 -11.70 4.92 -4.67
N CYS A 64 -11.51 4.59 -3.38
CA CYS A 64 -11.03 3.27 -2.97
C CYS A 64 -11.99 2.15 -3.36
N TYR A 65 -13.30 2.40 -3.44
CA TYR A 65 -14.27 1.44 -3.95
C TYR A 65 -14.03 1.18 -5.44
N HIS A 66 -14.00 2.21 -6.26
CA HIS A 66 -13.82 2.09 -7.71
C HIS A 66 -12.48 1.44 -8.07
N CYS A 67 -11.41 1.86 -7.39
CA CYS A 67 -10.07 1.29 -7.58
C CYS A 67 -10.05 -0.21 -7.20
N LYS A 68 -10.61 -0.59 -6.05
CA LYS A 68 -10.68 -2.00 -5.64
C LYS A 68 -11.56 -2.83 -6.58
N GLN A 69 -12.69 -2.32 -7.05
CA GLN A 69 -13.53 -3.01 -8.02
C GLN A 69 -12.73 -3.37 -9.28
N MET A 70 -11.95 -2.43 -9.83
CA MET A 70 -11.11 -2.66 -11.01
C MET A 70 -10.01 -3.71 -10.71
N ILE A 71 -9.25 -3.50 -9.63
CA ILE A 71 -8.15 -4.38 -9.23
C ILE A 71 -8.64 -5.81 -9.00
N PHE A 72 -9.68 -5.99 -8.17
CA PHE A 72 -10.15 -7.34 -7.83
C PHE A 72 -10.85 -8.04 -8.97
N ARG A 73 -11.52 -7.33 -9.89
CA ARG A 73 -12.05 -7.94 -11.14
C ARG A 73 -10.91 -8.47 -12.01
N THR A 74 -9.80 -7.72 -12.13
CA THR A 74 -8.62 -8.18 -12.87
C THR A 74 -8.01 -9.43 -12.23
N ILE A 75 -7.92 -9.47 -10.89
CA ILE A 75 -7.40 -10.62 -10.17
C ILE A 75 -8.34 -11.83 -10.32
N LEU A 76 -9.66 -11.63 -10.20
CA LEU A 76 -10.65 -12.71 -10.36
C LEU A 76 -10.58 -13.35 -11.75
N ALA A 77 -10.52 -12.54 -12.80
CA ALA A 77 -10.39 -13.04 -14.18
C ALA A 77 -9.08 -13.83 -14.37
N ALA A 78 -7.97 -13.35 -13.80
CA ALA A 78 -6.69 -14.06 -13.86
C ALA A 78 -6.71 -15.35 -13.04
N ALA A 79 -7.33 -15.34 -11.85
CA ALA A 79 -7.47 -16.50 -10.99
C ALA A 79 -8.34 -17.59 -11.63
N GLU A 80 -9.46 -17.20 -12.24
CA GLU A 80 -10.35 -18.11 -12.96
C GLU A 80 -9.62 -18.78 -14.14
N ALA A 81 -8.88 -18.00 -14.95
CA ALA A 81 -8.06 -18.51 -16.04
C ALA A 81 -6.97 -19.49 -15.57
N ASP A 82 -6.47 -19.30 -14.35
CA ASP A 82 -5.45 -20.14 -13.70
C ASP A 82 -6.08 -21.34 -12.93
N GLY A 83 -7.42 -21.49 -12.95
CA GLY A 83 -8.16 -22.59 -12.31
C GLY A 83 -8.32 -22.44 -10.79
N PHE A 84 -8.38 -21.19 -10.28
CA PHE A 84 -8.70 -20.86 -8.89
C PHE A 84 -10.09 -20.25 -8.79
N THR A 85 -10.88 -20.72 -7.84
CA THR A 85 -12.29 -20.32 -7.66
C THR A 85 -12.53 -19.48 -6.41
N VAL A 86 -11.53 -19.39 -5.51
CA VAL A 86 -11.64 -18.66 -4.25
C VAL A 86 -10.54 -17.61 -4.18
N LEU A 87 -10.95 -16.36 -4.01
CA LEU A 87 -10.01 -15.25 -3.79
C LEU A 87 -9.98 -14.85 -2.32
N LEU A 88 -8.76 -14.73 -1.80
CA LEU A 88 -8.50 -14.36 -0.42
C LEU A 88 -7.75 -13.03 -0.36
N ASP A 89 -8.02 -12.22 0.67
CA ASP A 89 -7.25 -11.02 0.97
C ASP A 89 -6.69 -11.03 2.41
N GLY A 90 -5.77 -10.12 2.68
CA GLY A 90 -5.07 -10.01 3.97
C GLY A 90 -5.77 -9.10 5.00
N THR A 91 -7.03 -8.76 4.81
CA THR A 91 -7.81 -7.97 5.77
C THR A 91 -7.89 -8.71 7.11
N ASN A 92 -7.61 -8.02 8.21
CA ASN A 92 -7.55 -8.58 9.56
C ASN A 92 -8.66 -8.00 10.47
N ALA A 93 -8.78 -8.49 11.70
CA ALA A 93 -9.85 -8.09 12.63
C ALA A 93 -9.72 -6.63 13.13
N SER A 94 -8.52 -6.03 13.06
CA SER A 94 -8.32 -4.61 13.41
C SER A 94 -8.73 -3.65 12.28
N ASP A 95 -8.92 -4.15 11.06
CA ASP A 95 -9.41 -3.31 9.98
C ASP A 95 -10.90 -3.01 10.22
N ASP A 96 -11.23 -1.73 10.23
CA ASP A 96 -12.60 -1.31 10.45
C ASP A 96 -13.53 -1.88 9.36
N ALA A 97 -14.52 -2.64 9.82
CA ALA A 97 -15.51 -3.28 8.94
C ALA A 97 -16.67 -2.36 8.60
N GLY A 98 -16.67 -1.14 9.15
CA GLY A 98 -17.69 -0.16 8.87
C GLY A 98 -17.90 0.02 7.36
N ASP A 99 -18.79 0.89 6.97
CA ASP A 99 -19.16 1.11 5.57
C ASP A 99 -18.05 1.84 4.77
N ARG A 100 -16.80 1.36 4.93
CA ARG A 100 -15.68 1.86 4.15
C ARG A 100 -15.83 1.42 2.70
N PRO A 101 -15.68 2.36 1.76
CA PRO A 101 -15.86 2.07 0.32
C PRO A 101 -15.09 0.83 -0.17
N GLY A 102 -13.86 0.65 0.31
CA GLY A 102 -13.04 -0.49 -0.09
C GLY A 102 -13.54 -1.84 0.46
N MET A 103 -14.17 -1.88 1.63
CA MET A 103 -14.73 -3.11 2.20
C MET A 103 -16.03 -3.53 1.48
N ARG A 104 -16.80 -2.56 1.00
CA ARG A 104 -17.98 -2.80 0.16
C ARG A 104 -17.58 -3.54 -1.13
N ALA A 105 -16.50 -3.09 -1.79
CA ALA A 105 -16.00 -3.75 -3.00
C ALA A 105 -15.63 -5.22 -2.77
N LEU A 106 -14.95 -5.55 -1.65
CA LEU A 106 -14.58 -6.92 -1.31
C LEU A 106 -15.82 -7.82 -1.10
N ARG A 107 -16.84 -7.31 -0.39
CA ARG A 107 -18.08 -8.06 -0.16
C ARG A 107 -18.82 -8.34 -1.45
N GLU A 108 -18.98 -7.33 -2.32
CA GLU A 108 -19.66 -7.48 -3.63
C GLU A 108 -18.96 -8.48 -4.55
N LEU A 109 -17.63 -8.60 -4.47
CA LEU A 109 -16.83 -9.53 -5.27
C LEU A 109 -16.57 -10.86 -4.56
N SER A 110 -17.24 -11.13 -3.44
CA SER A 110 -17.12 -12.37 -2.66
C SER A 110 -15.68 -12.73 -2.28
N VAL A 111 -14.82 -11.73 -2.08
CA VAL A 111 -13.45 -11.92 -1.61
C VAL A 111 -13.49 -12.28 -0.12
N ARG A 112 -12.87 -13.39 0.25
CA ARG A 112 -12.81 -13.84 1.64
C ARG A 112 -11.60 -13.24 2.38
N SER A 113 -11.77 -12.99 3.66
CA SER A 113 -10.74 -12.41 4.54
C SER A 113 -10.44 -13.35 5.72
N PRO A 114 -9.72 -14.49 5.50
CA PRO A 114 -9.54 -15.51 6.52
C PRO A 114 -8.95 -15.02 7.83
N LEU A 115 -7.99 -14.07 7.79
CA LEU A 115 -7.41 -13.50 9.01
C LEU A 115 -8.47 -12.81 9.87
N ARG A 116 -9.39 -12.09 9.22
CA ARG A 116 -10.53 -11.45 9.88
C ARG A 116 -11.56 -12.47 10.35
N GLU A 117 -11.90 -13.45 9.52
CA GLU A 117 -12.85 -14.53 9.83
C GLU A 117 -12.40 -15.30 11.08
N CYS A 118 -11.07 -15.47 11.26
CA CYS A 118 -10.48 -16.10 12.44
C CYS A 118 -10.25 -15.13 13.61
N GLY A 119 -10.70 -13.88 13.54
CA GLY A 119 -10.55 -12.90 14.60
C GLY A 119 -9.12 -12.38 14.82
N LEU A 120 -8.18 -12.65 13.90
CA LEU A 120 -6.78 -12.23 14.04
C LEU A 120 -6.64 -10.72 13.88
N THR A 121 -6.14 -10.07 14.93
CA THR A 121 -5.84 -8.64 14.93
C THR A 121 -4.52 -8.34 14.18
N LYS A 122 -4.28 -7.08 13.87
CA LYS A 122 -2.99 -6.64 13.31
C LYS A 122 -1.80 -7.03 14.20
N ARG A 123 -1.99 -6.98 15.54
CA ARG A 123 -0.97 -7.40 16.51
C ARG A 123 -0.68 -8.89 16.40
N ASP A 124 -1.74 -9.71 16.32
CA ASP A 124 -1.59 -11.17 16.20
C ASP A 124 -0.91 -11.54 14.88
N VAL A 125 -1.33 -10.92 13.76
CA VAL A 125 -0.70 -11.14 12.45
C VAL A 125 0.78 -10.78 12.46
N ARG A 126 1.18 -9.69 13.13
CA ARG A 126 2.60 -9.33 13.28
C ARG A 126 3.38 -10.33 14.12
N MET A 127 2.82 -10.76 15.25
CA MET A 127 3.43 -11.76 16.12
C MET A 127 3.62 -13.08 15.35
N LEU A 128 2.58 -13.58 14.71
CA LEU A 128 2.63 -14.80 13.90
C LEU A 128 3.59 -14.68 12.71
N SER A 129 3.67 -13.50 12.10
CA SER A 129 4.65 -13.24 11.02
C SER A 129 6.08 -13.30 11.52
N ARG A 130 6.36 -12.76 12.72
CA ARG A 130 7.68 -12.82 13.36
C ARG A 130 8.05 -14.26 13.69
N ASP A 131 7.14 -15.01 14.29
CA ASP A 131 7.36 -16.39 14.68
C ASP A 131 7.56 -17.31 13.46
N ALA A 132 6.98 -16.94 12.31
CA ALA A 132 7.20 -17.57 11.01
C ALA A 132 8.47 -17.08 10.30
N GLY A 133 9.27 -16.18 10.88
CA GLY A 133 10.50 -15.66 10.30
C GLY A 133 10.30 -14.73 9.09
N LEU A 134 9.10 -14.18 8.89
CA LEU A 134 8.83 -13.31 7.74
C LEU A 134 9.43 -11.92 7.97
N PHE A 135 10.26 -11.44 7.05
CA PHE A 135 10.91 -10.11 7.14
C PHE A 135 9.90 -8.94 7.21
N THR A 136 8.64 -9.19 6.82
CA THR A 136 7.59 -8.17 6.78
C THR A 136 6.89 -7.94 8.11
N TRP A 137 7.28 -8.63 9.19
CA TRP A 137 6.56 -8.62 10.48
C TRP A 137 6.50 -7.25 11.15
N ASP A 138 7.55 -6.44 11.05
CA ASP A 138 7.66 -5.11 11.67
C ASP A 138 7.51 -3.95 10.70
N LYS A 139 7.30 -4.24 9.41
CA LYS A 139 7.16 -3.17 8.41
C LYS A 139 6.05 -2.19 8.79
N PRO A 140 6.31 -0.87 8.73
CA PRO A 140 5.26 0.14 8.87
C PRO A 140 4.15 -0.07 7.83
N ALA A 141 2.91 0.26 8.20
CA ALA A 141 1.82 0.22 7.25
C ALA A 141 2.03 1.28 6.15
N TYR A 142 2.03 0.85 4.91
CA TYR A 142 2.12 1.75 3.77
C TYR A 142 0.80 1.76 3.01
N ALA A 143 0.17 2.93 2.90
CA ALA A 143 -1.02 3.11 2.08
C ALA A 143 -0.61 3.48 0.65
N CYS A 144 -1.46 3.19 -0.33
CA CYS A 144 -1.17 3.49 -1.75
C CYS A 144 -0.82 4.98 -1.96
N LEU A 145 0.03 5.28 -2.95
CA LEU A 145 0.48 6.65 -3.28
C LEU A 145 -0.67 7.63 -3.52
N ALA A 146 -1.78 7.15 -4.05
CA ALA A 146 -2.97 7.98 -4.26
C ALA A 146 -3.51 8.64 -2.98
N THR A 147 -3.19 8.12 -1.79
CA THR A 147 -3.56 8.76 -0.50
C THR A 147 -2.72 9.99 -0.17
N ARG A 148 -1.68 10.28 -0.94
CA ARG A 148 -0.86 11.49 -0.80
C ARG A 148 -1.51 12.70 -1.44
N ILE A 149 -2.43 12.46 -2.39
CA ILE A 149 -3.19 13.50 -3.11
C ILE A 149 -4.48 13.75 -2.34
N PRO A 150 -4.81 15.01 -2.00
CA PRO A 150 -6.06 15.33 -1.29
C PRO A 150 -7.30 14.88 -2.06
N THR A 151 -8.29 14.35 -1.34
CA THR A 151 -9.57 13.96 -1.93
C THR A 151 -10.21 15.13 -2.69
N GLY A 152 -10.75 14.85 -3.88
CA GLY A 152 -11.31 15.87 -4.78
C GLY A 152 -10.28 16.58 -5.66
N GLN A 153 -8.97 16.38 -5.41
CA GLN A 153 -7.93 16.82 -6.32
C GLN A 153 -7.62 15.69 -7.31
N PRO A 154 -7.64 15.95 -8.64
CA PRO A 154 -7.32 14.94 -9.64
C PRO A 154 -5.94 14.31 -9.42
N ILE A 155 -5.85 13.00 -9.63
CA ILE A 155 -4.61 12.26 -9.54
C ILE A 155 -3.96 12.19 -10.92
N THR A 156 -2.72 12.64 -11.02
CA THR A 156 -1.93 12.55 -12.26
C THR A 156 -0.74 11.61 -12.10
N ALA A 157 -0.26 11.07 -13.22
CA ALA A 157 0.97 10.25 -13.22
C ALA A 157 2.17 11.03 -12.67
N ARG A 158 2.26 12.34 -13.00
CA ARG A 158 3.32 13.22 -12.49
C ARG A 158 3.29 13.33 -10.97
N ASP A 159 2.11 13.62 -10.39
CA ASP A 159 1.99 13.80 -8.94
C ASP A 159 2.36 12.53 -8.16
N LEU A 160 1.98 11.36 -8.69
CA LEU A 160 2.38 10.08 -8.11
C LEU A 160 3.89 9.86 -8.19
N ALA A 161 4.49 10.10 -9.37
CA ALA A 161 5.93 9.91 -9.58
C ALA A 161 6.76 10.84 -8.70
N VAL A 162 6.38 12.12 -8.60
CA VAL A 162 7.05 13.12 -7.74
C VAL A 162 6.93 12.72 -6.27
N THR A 163 5.75 12.28 -5.85
CA THR A 163 5.51 11.83 -4.46
C THR A 163 6.33 10.57 -4.13
N GLU A 164 6.37 9.60 -5.04
CA GLU A 164 7.18 8.38 -4.87
C GLU A 164 8.66 8.71 -4.79
N ALA A 165 9.17 9.60 -5.66
CA ALA A 165 10.55 10.06 -5.63
C ALA A 165 10.90 10.71 -4.29
N ALA A 166 10.06 11.62 -3.80
CA ALA A 166 10.24 12.28 -2.51
C ALA A 166 10.24 11.30 -1.33
N GLU A 167 9.33 10.31 -1.33
CA GLU A 167 9.31 9.28 -0.28
C GLU A 167 10.55 8.37 -0.38
N ARG A 168 11.02 8.02 -1.57
CA ARG A 168 12.27 7.28 -1.78
C ARG A 168 13.49 8.04 -1.27
N ASP A 169 13.56 9.34 -1.51
CA ASP A 169 14.64 10.19 -1.00
C ASP A 169 14.67 10.21 0.52
N LEU A 170 13.53 10.37 1.19
CA LEU A 170 13.45 10.30 2.65
C LEU A 170 13.81 8.90 3.19
N PHE A 171 13.41 7.81 2.52
CA PHE A 171 13.86 6.47 2.88
C PHE A 171 15.38 6.32 2.77
N SER A 172 16.00 6.87 1.72
CA SER A 172 17.46 6.82 1.53
C SER A 172 18.23 7.58 2.62
N LEU A 173 17.59 8.60 3.23
CA LEU A 173 18.10 9.33 4.39
C LEU A 173 17.85 8.59 5.72
N GLY A 174 17.21 7.42 5.68
CA GLY A 174 16.96 6.57 6.84
C GLY A 174 15.74 6.98 7.67
N PHE A 175 14.82 7.77 7.12
CA PHE A 175 13.53 8.03 7.76
C PHE A 175 12.58 6.84 7.57
N THR A 176 11.69 6.61 8.52
CA THR A 176 10.71 5.52 8.51
C THR A 176 9.34 6.01 8.95
N ASP A 177 8.28 5.28 8.57
CA ASP A 177 6.89 5.59 8.93
C ASP A 177 6.46 7.05 8.68
N PHE A 178 6.86 7.60 7.57
CA PHE A 178 6.50 8.95 7.14
C PHE A 178 5.56 8.93 5.93
N ARG A 179 5.07 10.11 5.56
CA ARG A 179 4.31 10.36 4.32
C ARG A 179 4.70 11.72 3.76
N VAL A 180 4.82 11.80 2.44
CA VAL A 180 4.92 13.07 1.73
C VAL A 180 3.59 13.34 1.05
N ARG A 181 2.78 14.25 1.61
CA ARG A 181 1.48 14.61 1.06
C ARG A 181 1.57 15.87 0.20
N MET A 182 0.81 15.91 -0.87
CA MET A 182 0.66 17.12 -1.65
C MET A 182 -0.30 18.11 -0.97
N VAL A 183 0.07 19.37 -0.97
CA VAL A 183 -0.78 20.51 -0.60
C VAL A 183 -0.65 21.54 -1.73
N GLY A 184 -1.58 21.52 -2.68
CA GLY A 184 -1.39 22.18 -3.96
C GLY A 184 -0.17 21.59 -4.68
N ARG A 185 0.84 22.41 -4.94
CA ARG A 185 2.12 21.99 -5.54
C ARG A 185 3.26 21.86 -4.51
N SER A 186 2.97 21.92 -3.21
CA SER A 186 3.95 21.78 -2.15
C SER A 186 3.93 20.40 -1.51
N ALA A 187 5.09 19.96 -1.00
CA ALA A 187 5.25 18.75 -0.22
C ALA A 187 4.99 19.02 1.27
N LYS A 188 4.08 18.29 1.91
CA LYS A 188 3.92 18.26 3.36
C LYS A 188 4.45 16.95 3.92
N ILE A 189 5.56 17.00 4.64
CA ILE A 189 6.18 15.82 5.26
C ILE A 189 5.50 15.58 6.61
N GLN A 190 4.98 14.36 6.78
CA GLN A 190 4.41 13.86 8.03
C GLN A 190 5.25 12.68 8.51
N LEU A 191 5.79 12.75 9.73
CA LEU A 191 6.60 11.69 10.33
C LEU A 191 6.41 11.67 11.85
N PRO A 192 6.81 10.58 12.55
CA PRO A 192 6.76 10.52 14.00
C PRO A 192 7.55 11.67 14.64
N ALA A 193 7.02 12.25 15.71
CA ALA A 193 7.63 13.39 16.40
C ALA A 193 9.09 13.14 16.79
N ALA A 194 9.44 11.91 17.16
CA ALA A 194 10.81 11.52 17.50
C ALA A 194 11.82 11.69 16.35
N GLN A 195 11.36 11.73 15.10
CA GLN A 195 12.24 11.90 13.93
C GLN A 195 12.35 13.35 13.46
N MET A 196 11.54 14.28 14.00
CA MET A 196 11.55 15.69 13.60
C MET A 196 12.90 16.39 13.82
N PRO A 197 13.60 16.23 14.97
CA PRO A 197 14.91 16.83 15.16
C PRO A 197 15.90 16.42 14.06
N ARG A 198 15.96 15.11 13.76
CA ARG A 198 16.81 14.58 12.68
C ARG A 198 16.42 15.12 11.31
N LEU A 199 15.12 15.31 11.03
CA LEU A 199 14.68 15.89 9.75
C LEU A 199 15.20 17.31 9.60
N LEU A 200 15.21 18.11 10.67
CA LEU A 200 15.74 19.47 10.66
C LEU A 200 17.26 19.51 10.45
N GLU A 201 18.00 18.53 10.97
CA GLU A 201 19.44 18.35 10.69
C GLU A 201 19.69 18.10 9.20
N HIS A 202 18.84 17.32 8.53
CA HIS A 202 18.90 17.04 7.08
C HIS A 202 18.22 18.11 6.21
N ARG A 203 17.76 19.22 6.77
CA ARG A 203 16.93 20.23 6.09
C ARG A 203 17.49 20.66 4.73
N GLN A 204 18.78 20.94 4.64
CA GLN A 204 19.39 21.43 3.39
C GLN A 204 19.36 20.36 2.31
N GLU A 205 19.68 19.11 2.63
CA GLU A 205 19.68 18.00 1.72
C GLU A 205 18.26 17.68 1.24
N ILE A 206 17.26 17.71 2.13
CA ILE A 206 15.85 17.52 1.80
C ILE A 206 15.37 18.60 0.83
N LEU A 207 15.69 19.88 1.09
CA LEU A 207 15.33 20.97 0.20
C LEU A 207 16.02 20.86 -1.16
N GLN A 208 17.26 20.39 -1.22
CA GLN A 208 17.98 20.17 -2.47
C GLN A 208 17.33 19.06 -3.31
N ARG A 209 16.86 17.98 -2.68
CA ARG A 209 16.27 16.85 -3.37
C ARG A 209 14.81 17.09 -3.79
N LEU A 210 14.00 17.64 -2.89
CA LEU A 210 12.56 17.82 -3.13
C LEU A 210 12.23 19.15 -3.82
N GLY A 211 13.03 20.20 -3.56
CA GLY A 211 12.77 21.55 -4.08
C GLY A 211 12.59 21.68 -5.59
N PRO A 212 13.28 20.90 -6.44
CA PRO A 212 13.08 20.96 -7.89
C PRO A 212 11.67 20.58 -8.35
N ASP A 213 10.98 19.72 -7.59
CA ASP A 213 9.67 19.16 -7.96
C ASP A 213 8.48 19.82 -7.26
N TYR A 214 8.75 20.60 -6.18
CA TYR A 214 7.73 21.22 -5.35
C TYR A 214 7.94 22.72 -5.19
N ASP A 215 6.85 23.48 -5.16
CA ASP A 215 6.88 24.93 -4.89
C ASP A 215 7.30 25.26 -3.44
N GLY A 216 7.20 24.30 -2.54
CA GLY A 216 7.62 24.40 -1.14
C GLY A 216 7.64 23.06 -0.44
N VAL A 217 8.47 22.97 0.62
CA VAL A 217 8.56 21.76 1.46
C VAL A 217 8.22 22.16 2.89
N TRP A 218 7.17 21.53 3.44
CA TRP A 218 6.63 21.84 4.76
C TRP A 218 6.75 20.61 5.68
N LEU A 219 6.95 20.89 6.96
CA LEU A 219 6.89 19.87 8.02
C LEU A 219 5.55 20.00 8.75
N ASP A 220 4.83 18.89 8.89
CA ASP A 220 3.64 18.80 9.74
C ASP A 220 4.06 18.61 11.19
N LEU A 221 3.82 19.62 12.02
CA LEU A 221 4.25 19.62 13.43
C LEU A 221 3.37 18.73 14.33
N GLU A 222 2.16 18.35 13.88
CA GLU A 222 1.30 17.45 14.68
C GLU A 222 1.90 16.05 14.81
N GLY A 223 2.82 15.70 13.92
CA GLY A 223 3.43 14.39 13.92
C GLY A 223 2.49 13.27 13.45
N ARG A 224 3.11 12.11 13.24
CA ARG A 224 2.41 10.86 12.96
C ARG A 224 2.42 9.99 14.21
N GLY A 225 1.25 9.59 14.68
CA GLY A 225 1.09 8.58 15.73
C GLY A 225 0.70 7.22 15.16
#